data_9693fa3baf8a1eb933378d7af61bb367
#
_entry.id   9693fa3baf8a1eb933378d7af61bb367
#
_cell.length_a   1.000
_cell.length_b   1.000
_cell.length_c   1.000
_cell.angle_alpha   90.00
_cell.angle_beta   90.00
_cell.angle_gamma   90.00
#
_symmetry.space_group_name_H-M   'P 1'
#
loop_
_entity.id
_entity.type
_entity.pdbx_description
1 polymer ?
#
loop_
_entity_poly.entity_id
_entity_poly.type
_entity_poly.pdbx_seq_one_letter_code
_entity_poly.pdbx_strand_id
1 'polypeptide(L)'
;LQTRREALTGYFPQVSATGGVFQAQHGLVQADFGMTIPQLGTMNLPLSMVKRGIVGGITAVQPVFAGLKIVNGNKLARLGEEVAQLQLQKTAAEVRERTDTYFWQVVSLRDNLSTIEAVERQLAEIHRQVALSVKAGLVTTNDLLRVELRQQEIASNRLKVENGLKVSKMLLAQHIGVDWRAFDVAAAEFGQPEAPAAFYVPVEEALDNRAEYRLA
;
A
#
# COMPACT_ATOMS: atom_id res chain seq x y z
N LEU A 1 -13.57 -10.54 -6.38
CA LEU A 1 -14.67 -11.47 -6.05
C LEU A 1 -16.01 -10.75 -5.83
N GLN A 2 -16.07 -9.68 -5.01
CA GLN A 2 -17.33 -8.95 -4.76
C GLN A 2 -17.85 -8.24 -6.00
N THR A 3 -17.00 -7.53 -6.74
CA THR A 3 -17.36 -6.83 -7.97
C THR A 3 -17.94 -7.76 -9.03
N ARG A 4 -17.43 -8.99 -9.12
CA ARG A 4 -17.99 -10.00 -10.01
C ARG A 4 -19.39 -10.47 -9.56
N ARG A 5 -19.61 -10.65 -8.26
CA ARG A 5 -20.92 -10.98 -7.71
C ARG A 5 -21.92 -9.85 -7.94
N GLU A 6 -21.49 -8.62 -7.78
CA GLU A 6 -22.27 -7.43 -8.07
C GLU A 6 -22.65 -7.36 -9.56
N ALA A 7 -21.73 -7.65 -10.47
CA ALA A 7 -22.05 -7.71 -11.92
C ALA A 7 -23.09 -8.79 -12.25
N LEU A 8 -23.09 -9.92 -11.52
CA LEU A 8 -24.10 -10.97 -11.67
C LEU A 8 -25.49 -10.53 -11.20
N THR A 9 -25.57 -9.57 -10.24
CA THR A 9 -26.88 -9.07 -9.77
C THR A 9 -27.66 -8.34 -10.87
N GLY A 10 -26.97 -7.86 -11.92
CA GLY A 10 -27.62 -7.27 -13.09
C GLY A 10 -28.58 -8.22 -13.85
N TYR A 11 -28.47 -9.54 -13.62
CA TYR A 11 -29.40 -10.51 -14.17
C TYR A 11 -30.68 -10.67 -13.32
N PHE A 12 -30.73 -10.13 -12.12
CA PHE A 12 -31.87 -10.26 -11.21
C PHE A 12 -32.66 -8.96 -11.14
N PRO A 13 -33.96 -9.02 -10.74
CA PRO A 13 -34.75 -7.82 -10.52
C PRO A 13 -34.16 -6.96 -9.41
N GLN A 14 -34.04 -5.68 -9.66
CA GLN A 14 -33.69 -4.70 -8.66
C GLN A 14 -34.96 -4.25 -7.93
N VAL A 15 -35.03 -4.55 -6.65
CA VAL A 15 -36.16 -4.17 -5.78
C VAL A 15 -35.74 -3.00 -4.91
N SER A 16 -36.45 -1.91 -5.00
CA SER A 16 -36.27 -0.72 -4.15
C SER A 16 -37.56 -0.40 -3.41
N ALA A 17 -37.43 -0.04 -2.15
CA ALA A 17 -38.51 0.47 -1.34
C ALA A 17 -38.24 1.95 -1.04
N THR A 18 -39.23 2.81 -1.30
CA THR A 18 -39.18 4.23 -1.01
C THR A 18 -40.30 4.59 -0.05
N GLY A 19 -40.01 5.42 0.92
CA GLY A 19 -41.00 5.90 1.86
C GLY A 19 -40.76 7.37 2.19
N GLY A 20 -41.82 8.13 2.33
CA GLY A 20 -41.77 9.53 2.73
C GLY A 20 -42.93 9.91 3.61
N VAL A 21 -42.72 10.84 4.53
CA VAL A 21 -43.76 11.48 5.34
C VAL A 21 -43.85 12.91 4.86
N PHE A 22 -45.06 13.37 4.60
CA PHE A 22 -45.28 14.76 4.23
C PHE A 22 -46.31 15.44 5.15
N GLN A 23 -46.10 16.71 5.40
CA GLN A 23 -47.03 17.59 6.09
C GLN A 23 -47.13 18.89 5.28
N ALA A 24 -48.32 19.22 4.82
CA ALA A 24 -48.58 20.45 4.08
C ALA A 24 -49.35 21.46 4.95
N GLN A 25 -49.03 22.74 4.85
CA GLN A 25 -49.77 23.80 5.52
C GLN A 25 -51.19 23.94 4.96
N HIS A 26 -51.36 23.67 3.67
CA HIS A 26 -52.64 23.64 2.99
C HIS A 26 -52.89 22.24 2.46
N GLY A 27 -54.16 21.83 2.34
CA GLY A 27 -54.50 20.52 1.79
C GLY A 27 -53.99 20.38 0.36
N LEU A 28 -53.35 19.24 0.06
CA LEU A 28 -52.80 18.94 -1.28
C LEU A 28 -53.90 18.80 -2.35
N VAL A 29 -55.09 18.46 -1.93
CA VAL A 29 -56.26 18.41 -2.82
C VAL A 29 -57.31 19.37 -2.26
N GLN A 30 -57.58 20.42 -3.01
CA GLN A 30 -58.67 21.35 -2.74
C GLN A 30 -59.71 21.14 -3.85
N ALA A 31 -60.89 20.75 -3.43
CA ALA A 31 -62.04 20.65 -4.33
C ALA A 31 -63.20 21.48 -3.73
N ASP A 32 -63.60 22.48 -4.45
CA ASP A 32 -64.78 23.26 -4.12
C ASP A 32 -65.99 22.59 -4.71
N PHE A 33 -66.81 21.99 -3.86
CA PHE A 33 -68.11 21.46 -4.28
C PHE A 33 -69.19 22.52 -4.13
N GLY A 34 -69.57 23.14 -5.22
CA GLY A 34 -70.75 24.00 -5.28
C GLY A 34 -72.02 23.15 -5.34
N MET A 35 -72.82 23.15 -4.27
CA MET A 35 -74.15 22.54 -4.26
C MET A 35 -75.19 23.68 -4.28
N THR A 36 -75.97 23.74 -5.36
CA THR A 36 -77.07 24.69 -5.50
C THR A 36 -78.34 24.04 -4.97
N ILE A 37 -78.87 24.52 -3.86
CA ILE A 37 -80.17 24.08 -3.30
C ILE A 37 -81.23 25.06 -3.75
N PRO A 38 -82.26 24.57 -4.50
CA PRO A 38 -83.36 25.42 -4.87
C PRO A 38 -84.02 26.09 -3.61
N GLN A 39 -84.07 27.41 -3.59
CA GLN A 39 -84.60 28.27 -2.50
C GLN A 39 -83.62 28.68 -1.38
N LEU A 40 -82.42 28.10 -1.26
CA LEU A 40 -81.40 28.46 -0.28
C LEU A 40 -80.08 29.04 -0.85
N GLY A 41 -79.94 29.07 -2.14
CA GLY A 41 -78.73 29.58 -2.78
C GLY A 41 -77.61 28.55 -2.93
N THR A 42 -76.45 28.95 -3.50
CA THR A 42 -75.26 28.10 -3.75
C THR A 42 -74.41 28.06 -2.47
N MET A 43 -74.22 26.91 -1.88
CA MET A 43 -73.35 26.69 -0.74
C MET A 43 -72.05 26.01 -1.27
N ASN A 44 -70.93 26.71 -1.11
CA ASN A 44 -69.59 26.16 -1.44
C ASN A 44 -69.02 25.49 -0.20
N LEU A 45 -68.81 24.19 -0.28
CA LEU A 45 -68.15 23.39 0.73
C LEU A 45 -66.69 23.21 0.35
N PRO A 46 -65.73 23.92 0.95
CA PRO A 46 -64.32 23.67 0.69
C PRO A 46 -63.90 22.36 1.38
N LEU A 47 -63.67 21.36 0.58
CA LEU A 47 -63.06 20.10 1.02
C LEU A 47 -61.55 20.21 0.90
N SER A 48 -60.85 20.39 2.02
CA SER A 48 -59.41 20.27 2.03
C SER A 48 -59.00 18.87 2.55
N MET A 49 -58.61 18.00 1.63
CA MET A 49 -58.16 16.65 1.97
C MET A 49 -56.67 16.56 2.02
N VAL A 50 -56.17 15.72 2.92
CA VAL A 50 -54.76 15.30 3.05
C VAL A 50 -53.81 16.42 3.39
N LYS A 51 -53.82 16.85 4.64
CA LYS A 51 -52.82 17.79 5.22
C LYS A 51 -51.51 17.09 5.62
N ARG A 52 -51.53 15.82 5.91
CA ARG A 52 -50.36 15.01 6.23
C ARG A 52 -50.60 13.54 5.81
N GLY A 53 -49.56 12.88 5.44
CA GLY A 53 -49.65 11.48 5.06
C GLY A 53 -48.29 10.80 5.00
N ILE A 54 -48.35 9.51 4.89
CA ILE A 54 -47.20 8.64 4.62
C ILE A 54 -47.39 8.12 3.21
N VAL A 55 -46.36 8.27 2.40
CA VAL A 55 -46.31 7.71 1.04
C VAL A 55 -45.19 6.66 1.03
N GLY A 56 -45.50 5.50 0.54
CA GLY A 56 -44.52 4.44 0.37
C GLY A 56 -44.80 3.64 -0.88
N GLY A 57 -43.74 3.17 -1.50
CA GLY A 57 -43.83 2.32 -2.68
C GLY A 57 -42.72 1.30 -2.74
N ILE A 58 -42.99 0.14 -3.30
CA ILE A 58 -42.01 -0.89 -3.64
C ILE A 58 -41.96 -0.94 -5.16
N THR A 59 -40.78 -0.77 -5.73
CA THR A 59 -40.55 -0.85 -7.17
C THR A 59 -39.60 -1.99 -7.46
N ALA A 60 -39.99 -2.88 -8.36
CA ALA A 60 -39.14 -3.94 -8.90
C ALA A 60 -38.91 -3.69 -10.38
N VAL A 61 -37.63 -3.58 -10.77
CA VAL A 61 -37.25 -3.35 -12.17
C VAL A 61 -36.38 -4.51 -12.64
N GLN A 62 -36.81 -5.20 -13.70
CA GLN A 62 -36.07 -6.26 -14.33
C GLN A 62 -35.82 -5.90 -15.80
N PRO A 63 -34.56 -5.61 -16.19
CA PRO A 63 -34.23 -5.41 -17.59
C PRO A 63 -34.30 -6.76 -18.33
N VAL A 64 -35.25 -6.88 -19.29
CA VAL A 64 -35.39 -8.09 -20.11
C VAL A 64 -34.37 -8.10 -21.25
N PHE A 65 -34.06 -6.91 -21.78
CA PHE A 65 -33.04 -6.74 -22.82
C PHE A 65 -32.35 -5.39 -22.67
N ALA A 66 -31.02 -5.43 -22.57
CA ALA A 66 -30.18 -4.25 -22.39
C ALA A 66 -29.05 -4.18 -23.43
N GLY A 67 -29.28 -4.65 -24.66
CA GLY A 67 -28.29 -4.58 -25.74
C GLY A 67 -26.95 -5.22 -25.41
N LEU A 68 -26.95 -6.39 -24.76
CA LEU A 68 -25.75 -7.11 -24.29
C LEU A 68 -24.94 -6.40 -23.17
N LYS A 69 -25.41 -5.26 -22.64
CA LYS A 69 -24.73 -4.50 -21.60
C LYS A 69 -24.44 -5.35 -20.35
N ILE A 70 -25.42 -6.17 -19.92
CA ILE A 70 -25.27 -7.05 -18.75
C ILE A 70 -24.24 -8.15 -19.03
N VAL A 71 -24.30 -8.77 -20.22
CA VAL A 71 -23.36 -9.83 -20.63
C VAL A 71 -21.92 -9.29 -20.71
N ASN A 72 -21.74 -8.15 -21.37
CA ASN A 72 -20.41 -7.53 -21.51
C ASN A 72 -19.90 -6.97 -20.17
N GLY A 73 -20.79 -6.45 -19.30
CA GLY A 73 -20.47 -6.03 -17.96
C GLY A 73 -19.94 -7.20 -17.09
N ASN A 74 -20.55 -8.37 -17.21
CA ASN A 74 -20.07 -9.58 -16.52
C ASN A 74 -18.73 -10.10 -17.07
N LYS A 75 -18.52 -10.02 -18.40
CA LYS A 75 -17.20 -10.34 -18.99
C LYS A 75 -16.12 -9.39 -18.48
N LEU A 76 -16.41 -8.09 -18.46
CA LEU A 76 -15.50 -7.07 -17.95
C LEU A 76 -15.18 -7.28 -16.46
N ALA A 77 -16.18 -7.62 -15.64
CA ALA A 77 -15.99 -7.91 -14.22
C ALA A 77 -15.12 -9.16 -14.00
N ARG A 78 -15.21 -10.17 -14.88
CA ARG A 78 -14.34 -11.34 -14.85
C ARG A 78 -12.90 -10.99 -15.20
N LEU A 79 -12.68 -10.22 -16.26
CA LEU A 79 -11.34 -9.72 -16.60
C LEU A 79 -10.76 -8.85 -15.48
N GLY A 80 -11.59 -8.01 -14.84
CA GLY A 80 -11.19 -7.23 -13.67
C GLY A 80 -10.74 -8.10 -12.47
N GLU A 81 -11.35 -9.28 -12.28
CA GLU A 81 -10.91 -10.25 -11.28
C GLU A 81 -9.52 -10.83 -11.63
N GLU A 82 -9.29 -11.17 -12.89
CA GLU A 82 -7.98 -11.64 -13.39
C GLU A 82 -6.89 -10.58 -13.21
N VAL A 83 -7.17 -9.34 -13.61
CA VAL A 83 -6.27 -8.19 -13.39
C VAL A 83 -5.94 -8.01 -11.91
N ALA A 84 -6.93 -8.10 -11.02
CA ALA A 84 -6.70 -7.97 -9.58
C ALA A 84 -5.81 -9.10 -9.02
N GLN A 85 -5.93 -10.33 -9.53
CA GLN A 85 -5.06 -11.45 -9.15
C GLN A 85 -3.63 -11.25 -9.62
N LEU A 86 -3.42 -10.80 -10.86
CA LEU A 86 -2.09 -10.48 -11.38
C LEU A 86 -1.44 -9.33 -10.61
N GLN A 87 -2.23 -8.32 -10.24
CA GLN A 87 -1.76 -7.21 -9.42
C GLN A 87 -1.35 -7.65 -8.01
N LEU A 88 -2.07 -8.60 -7.42
CA LEU A 88 -1.68 -9.21 -6.14
C LEU A 88 -0.34 -9.95 -6.27
N GLN A 89 -0.14 -10.74 -7.34
CA GLN A 89 1.12 -11.43 -7.58
C GLN A 89 2.28 -10.45 -7.75
N LYS A 90 2.08 -9.39 -8.54
CA LYS A 90 3.07 -8.31 -8.71
C LYS A 90 3.43 -7.65 -7.39
N THR A 91 2.43 -7.23 -6.61
CA THR A 91 2.66 -6.59 -5.30
C THR A 91 3.39 -7.54 -4.34
N ALA A 92 3.05 -8.83 -4.34
CA ALA A 92 3.76 -9.82 -3.51
C ALA A 92 5.24 -9.97 -3.91
N ALA A 93 5.55 -9.93 -5.22
CA ALA A 93 6.92 -9.95 -5.70
C ALA A 93 7.68 -8.68 -5.31
N GLU A 94 7.08 -7.50 -5.47
CA GLU A 94 7.67 -6.20 -5.07
C GLU A 94 7.95 -6.14 -3.56
N VAL A 95 7.02 -6.63 -2.73
CA VAL A 95 7.23 -6.70 -1.27
C VAL A 95 8.41 -7.59 -0.93
N ARG A 96 8.53 -8.75 -1.60
CA ARG A 96 9.64 -9.68 -1.39
C ARG A 96 10.97 -9.06 -1.79
N GLU A 97 11.06 -8.47 -2.98
CA GLU A 97 12.26 -7.77 -3.46
C GLU A 97 12.71 -6.65 -2.51
N ARG A 98 11.78 -5.83 -2.04
CA ARG A 98 12.10 -4.75 -1.07
C ARG A 98 12.58 -5.30 0.26
N THR A 99 11.97 -6.39 0.74
CA THR A 99 12.39 -7.05 1.98
C THR A 99 13.82 -7.55 1.86
N ASP A 100 14.13 -8.24 0.76
CA ASP A 100 15.48 -8.74 0.47
C ASP A 100 16.49 -7.60 0.37
N THR A 101 16.13 -6.51 -0.33
CA THR A 101 16.98 -5.32 -0.45
C THR A 101 17.30 -4.72 0.91
N TYR A 102 16.30 -4.49 1.76
CA TYR A 102 16.52 -3.94 3.10
C TYR A 102 17.29 -4.89 4.00
N PHE A 103 17.03 -6.19 3.91
CA PHE A 103 17.77 -7.22 4.65
C PHE A 103 19.27 -7.18 4.29
N TRP A 104 19.60 -7.26 3.02
CA TRP A 104 20.99 -7.25 2.56
C TRP A 104 21.71 -5.94 2.84
N GLN A 105 20.99 -4.81 2.83
CA GLN A 105 21.54 -3.52 3.24
C GLN A 105 21.95 -3.53 4.73
N VAL A 106 21.15 -4.10 5.62
CA VAL A 106 21.51 -4.25 7.04
C VAL A 106 22.71 -5.16 7.21
N VAL A 107 22.74 -6.30 6.51
CA VAL A 107 23.89 -7.25 6.56
C VAL A 107 25.17 -6.57 6.09
N SER A 108 25.14 -5.90 4.94
CA SER A 108 26.30 -5.19 4.38
C SER A 108 26.84 -4.10 5.30
N LEU A 109 25.96 -3.32 5.93
CA LEU A 109 26.40 -2.29 6.87
C LEU A 109 26.99 -2.88 8.16
N ARG A 110 26.51 -4.04 8.60
CA ARG A 110 27.11 -4.77 9.74
C ARG A 110 28.52 -5.27 9.42
N ASP A 111 28.71 -5.83 8.23
CA ASP A 111 30.02 -6.30 7.78
C ASP A 111 31.00 -5.13 7.62
N ASN A 112 30.54 -3.99 7.08
CA ASN A 112 31.32 -2.77 7.02
C ASN A 112 31.75 -2.30 8.40
N LEU A 113 30.86 -2.37 9.41
CA LEU A 113 31.18 -1.99 10.78
C LEU A 113 32.26 -2.91 11.38
N SER A 114 32.15 -4.22 11.16
CA SER A 114 33.17 -5.17 11.62
C SER A 114 34.56 -4.92 10.97
N THR A 115 34.54 -4.55 9.69
CA THR A 115 35.74 -4.15 8.96
C THR A 115 36.36 -2.89 9.53
N ILE A 116 35.55 -1.87 9.83
CA ILE A 116 36.00 -0.63 10.46
C ILE A 116 36.64 -0.91 11.80
N GLU A 117 36.04 -1.78 12.62
CA GLU A 117 36.59 -2.17 13.94
C GLU A 117 37.96 -2.88 13.80
N ALA A 118 38.15 -3.69 12.76
CA ALA A 118 39.45 -4.30 12.46
C ALA A 118 40.48 -3.24 12.08
N VAL A 119 40.11 -2.26 11.25
CA VAL A 119 40.99 -1.13 10.85
C VAL A 119 41.32 -0.24 12.06
N GLU A 120 40.37 0.05 12.94
CA GLU A 120 40.61 0.81 14.15
C GLU A 120 41.66 0.14 15.04
N ARG A 121 41.56 -1.19 15.25
CA ARG A 121 42.56 -1.96 16.00
C ARG A 121 43.94 -1.89 15.36
N GLN A 122 44.04 -2.02 14.05
CA GLN A 122 45.29 -1.91 13.32
C GLN A 122 45.90 -0.51 13.44
N LEU A 123 45.10 0.55 13.27
CA LEU A 123 45.56 1.93 13.42
C LEU A 123 46.01 2.26 14.82
N ALA A 124 45.37 1.69 15.84
CA ALA A 124 45.81 1.84 17.22
C ALA A 124 47.23 1.24 17.46
N GLU A 125 47.49 0.08 16.85
CA GLU A 125 48.84 -0.54 16.93
C GLU A 125 49.87 0.26 16.12
N ILE A 126 49.53 0.75 14.93
CA ILE A 126 50.41 1.64 14.15
C ILE A 126 50.70 2.91 14.92
N HIS A 127 49.71 3.53 15.53
CA HIS A 127 49.90 4.73 16.36
C HIS A 127 50.90 4.47 17.52
N ARG A 128 50.74 3.35 18.21
CA ARG A 128 51.65 2.96 19.30
C ARG A 128 53.12 2.83 18.80
N GLN A 129 53.32 2.16 17.63
CA GLN A 129 54.64 1.96 17.05
C GLN A 129 55.28 3.28 16.59
N VAL A 130 54.51 4.15 15.88
CA VAL A 130 54.99 5.46 15.44
C VAL A 130 55.29 6.36 16.62
N ALA A 131 54.47 6.36 17.67
CA ALA A 131 54.73 7.16 18.87
C ALA A 131 56.03 6.75 19.59
N LEU A 132 56.37 5.45 19.62
CA LEU A 132 57.63 4.95 20.13
C LEU A 132 58.82 5.39 19.24
N SER A 133 58.64 5.33 17.90
CA SER A 133 59.67 5.74 16.94
C SER A 133 59.94 7.24 16.98
N VAL A 134 58.92 8.08 17.20
CA VAL A 134 59.09 9.53 17.47
C VAL A 134 59.92 9.76 18.71
N LYS A 135 59.61 9.06 19.83
CA LYS A 135 60.39 9.15 21.10
C LYS A 135 61.84 8.73 20.90
N ALA A 136 62.11 7.78 20.02
CA ALA A 136 63.46 7.33 19.69
C ALA A 136 64.16 8.24 18.66
N GLY A 137 63.51 9.30 18.16
CA GLY A 137 64.07 10.22 17.16
C GLY A 137 64.17 9.60 15.73
N LEU A 138 63.52 8.48 15.47
CA LEU A 138 63.58 7.75 14.19
C LEU A 138 62.62 8.29 13.11
N VAL A 139 61.49 8.89 13.54
CA VAL A 139 60.48 9.50 12.68
C VAL A 139 60.05 10.84 13.23
N THR A 140 59.36 11.63 12.42
CA THR A 140 58.94 12.99 12.74
C THR A 140 57.61 13.02 13.49
N THR A 141 57.38 14.08 14.28
CA THR A 141 56.04 14.34 14.87
C THR A 141 54.94 14.46 13.81
N ASN A 142 55.28 14.91 12.61
CA ASN A 142 54.32 15.00 11.51
C ASN A 142 53.81 13.62 11.08
N ASP A 143 54.65 12.59 11.17
CA ASP A 143 54.23 11.20 10.86
C ASP A 143 53.22 10.70 11.91
N LEU A 144 53.41 11.04 13.19
CA LEU A 144 52.43 10.73 14.22
C LEU A 144 51.09 11.44 13.99
N LEU A 145 51.11 12.74 13.65
CA LEU A 145 49.92 13.51 13.36
C LEU A 145 49.14 12.96 12.17
N ARG A 146 49.82 12.41 11.14
CA ARG A 146 49.15 11.72 10.01
C ARG A 146 48.38 10.49 10.45
N VAL A 147 48.95 9.70 11.36
CA VAL A 147 48.27 8.53 11.91
C VAL A 147 47.05 8.94 12.74
N GLU A 148 47.20 9.97 13.60
CA GLU A 148 46.11 10.53 14.39
C GLU A 148 44.97 11.05 13.50
N LEU A 149 45.32 11.77 12.42
CA LEU A 149 44.33 12.21 11.43
C LEU A 149 43.54 11.02 10.83
N ARG A 150 44.28 9.95 10.47
CA ARG A 150 43.64 8.74 9.91
C ARG A 150 42.71 8.05 10.91
N GLN A 151 43.09 8.02 12.21
CA GLN A 151 42.21 7.52 13.27
C GLN A 151 40.90 8.34 13.37
N GLN A 152 40.99 9.69 13.29
CA GLN A 152 39.79 10.55 13.30
C GLN A 152 38.92 10.36 12.08
N GLU A 153 39.50 10.17 10.90
CA GLU A 153 38.75 9.85 9.68
C GLU A 153 37.97 8.52 9.82
N ILE A 154 38.62 7.49 10.34
CA ILE A 154 37.97 6.18 10.54
C ILE A 154 36.88 6.29 11.63
N ALA A 155 37.12 7.00 12.74
CA ALA A 155 36.10 7.24 13.75
C ALA A 155 34.87 7.98 13.17
N SER A 156 35.09 8.96 12.30
CA SER A 156 33.99 9.64 11.59
C SER A 156 33.22 8.70 10.67
N ASN A 157 33.94 7.83 9.94
CA ASN A 157 33.30 6.83 9.06
C ASN A 157 32.51 5.79 9.87
N ARG A 158 33.01 5.37 11.03
CA ARG A 158 32.28 4.50 11.97
C ARG A 158 30.92 5.07 12.32
N LEU A 159 30.87 6.34 12.75
CA LEU A 159 29.62 7.02 13.12
C LEU A 159 28.63 7.05 11.93
N LYS A 160 29.12 7.28 10.71
CA LYS A 160 28.27 7.24 9.51
C LYS A 160 27.67 5.87 9.27
N VAL A 161 28.47 4.81 9.39
CA VAL A 161 28.02 3.43 9.20
C VAL A 161 27.07 2.99 10.33
N GLU A 162 27.33 3.33 11.57
CA GLU A 162 26.44 3.06 12.72
C GLU A 162 25.07 3.72 12.52
N ASN A 163 25.06 4.99 12.11
CA ASN A 163 23.81 5.70 11.79
C ASN A 163 23.09 5.06 10.60
N GLY A 164 23.83 4.71 9.55
CA GLY A 164 23.29 4.01 8.38
C GLY A 164 22.66 2.67 8.76
N LEU A 165 23.32 1.88 9.59
CA LEU A 165 22.83 0.61 10.11
C LEU A 165 21.52 0.80 10.89
N LYS A 166 21.48 1.80 11.78
CA LYS A 166 20.27 2.13 12.56
C LYS A 166 19.10 2.50 11.64
N VAL A 167 19.33 3.35 10.65
CA VAL A 167 18.30 3.77 9.69
C VAL A 167 17.83 2.58 8.87
N SER A 168 18.74 1.74 8.36
CA SER A 168 18.37 0.56 7.55
C SER A 168 17.59 -0.47 8.38
N LYS A 169 17.91 -0.66 9.66
CA LYS A 169 17.11 -1.48 10.59
C LYS A 169 15.72 -0.90 10.79
N MET A 170 15.57 0.42 10.92
CA MET A 170 14.27 1.08 11.04
C MET A 170 13.42 0.90 9.77
N LEU A 171 14.03 1.02 8.59
CA LEU A 171 13.33 0.82 7.31
C LEU A 171 12.83 -0.61 7.16
N LEU A 172 13.68 -1.59 7.47
CA LEU A 172 13.29 -3.01 7.46
C LEU A 172 12.16 -3.26 8.46
N ALA A 173 12.28 -2.76 9.68
CA ALA A 173 11.27 -2.89 10.73
C ALA A 173 9.91 -2.30 10.31
N GLN A 174 9.92 -1.11 9.73
CA GLN A 174 8.73 -0.45 9.21
C GLN A 174 8.08 -1.29 8.10
N HIS A 175 8.90 -1.86 7.22
CA HIS A 175 8.43 -2.65 6.10
C HIS A 175 7.76 -3.97 6.54
N ILE A 176 8.32 -4.65 7.56
CA ILE A 176 7.78 -5.91 8.08
C ILE A 176 6.78 -5.72 9.24
N GLY A 177 6.56 -4.48 9.68
CA GLY A 177 5.56 -4.14 10.70
C GLY A 177 5.96 -4.52 12.14
N VAL A 178 7.26 -4.52 12.47
CA VAL A 178 7.76 -4.83 13.81
C VAL A 178 8.48 -3.63 14.46
N ASP A 179 8.65 -3.66 15.79
CA ASP A 179 9.49 -2.66 16.45
C ASP A 179 10.98 -2.93 16.12
N TRP A 180 11.67 -1.94 15.59
CA TRP A 180 13.08 -2.02 15.23
C TRP A 180 14.03 -2.33 16.39
N ARG A 181 13.58 -2.13 17.63
CA ARG A 181 14.31 -2.46 18.86
C ARG A 181 14.14 -3.91 19.29
N ALA A 182 13.03 -4.55 18.84
CA ALA A 182 12.63 -5.87 19.28
C ALA A 182 13.23 -7.00 18.45
N PHE A 183 13.88 -6.70 17.31
CA PHE A 183 14.45 -7.71 16.43
C PHE A 183 15.88 -7.38 16.03
N ASP A 184 16.62 -8.40 15.66
CA ASP A 184 17.90 -8.28 14.99
C ASP A 184 17.96 -9.23 13.78
N VAL A 185 18.76 -8.86 12.81
CA VAL A 185 18.98 -9.67 11.62
C VAL A 185 20.03 -10.74 11.97
N ALA A 186 19.68 -12.01 11.73
CA ALA A 186 20.64 -13.10 11.91
C ALA A 186 21.86 -12.90 11.00
N ALA A 187 23.02 -13.32 11.46
CA ALA A 187 24.23 -13.33 10.63
C ALA A 187 23.96 -14.22 9.40
N ALA A 188 24.06 -13.63 8.21
CA ALA A 188 24.00 -14.40 6.99
C ALA A 188 25.38 -15.00 6.75
N GLU A 189 25.48 -16.33 6.74
CA GLU A 189 26.63 -16.99 6.17
C GLU A 189 26.51 -16.92 4.66
N PHE A 190 27.43 -16.22 4.03
CA PHE A 190 27.51 -16.21 2.58
C PHE A 190 28.02 -17.59 2.13
N GLY A 191 27.09 -18.42 1.64
CA GLY A 191 27.46 -19.63 0.90
C GLY A 191 28.25 -19.27 -0.37
N GLN A 192 28.86 -20.26 -0.99
CA GLN A 192 29.46 -20.01 -2.31
C GLN A 192 28.34 -19.56 -3.27
N PRO A 193 28.53 -18.41 -3.99
CA PRO A 193 27.54 -17.96 -4.94
C PRO A 193 27.31 -19.03 -5.99
N GLU A 194 26.06 -19.39 -6.22
CA GLU A 194 25.69 -20.26 -7.34
C GLU A 194 26.07 -19.60 -8.66
N ALA A 195 26.47 -20.40 -9.64
CA ALA A 195 26.85 -19.88 -10.94
C ALA A 195 25.66 -19.13 -11.58
N PRO A 196 25.88 -17.95 -12.19
CA PRO A 196 24.79 -17.17 -12.81
C PRO A 196 23.97 -17.97 -13.82
N ALA A 197 24.57 -18.98 -14.46
CA ALA A 197 23.89 -19.88 -15.41
C ALA A 197 22.73 -20.69 -14.76
N ALA A 198 22.77 -20.92 -13.44
CA ALA A 198 21.71 -21.63 -12.72
C ALA A 198 20.40 -20.82 -12.64
N PHE A 199 20.48 -19.51 -12.83
CA PHE A 199 19.33 -18.59 -12.79
C PHE A 199 18.88 -18.13 -14.19
N TYR A 200 19.49 -18.68 -15.25
CA TYR A 200 19.11 -18.32 -16.61
C TYR A 200 17.78 -18.96 -16.98
N VAL A 201 16.80 -18.13 -17.28
CA VAL A 201 15.48 -18.53 -17.79
C VAL A 201 15.36 -17.99 -19.22
N PRO A 202 14.90 -18.81 -20.21
CA PRO A 202 14.62 -18.33 -21.56
C PRO A 202 13.66 -17.12 -21.54
N VAL A 203 13.87 -16.18 -22.48
CA VAL A 203 13.09 -14.91 -22.51
C VAL A 203 11.59 -15.18 -22.63
N GLU A 204 11.20 -16.16 -23.45
CA GLU A 204 9.82 -16.56 -23.67
C GLU A 204 9.17 -17.03 -22.38
N GLU A 205 9.83 -17.90 -21.62
CA GLU A 205 9.34 -18.41 -20.34
C GLU A 205 9.30 -17.30 -19.28
N ALA A 206 10.28 -16.40 -19.28
CA ALA A 206 10.32 -15.25 -18.40
C ALA A 206 9.15 -14.29 -18.67
N LEU A 207 8.80 -14.04 -19.94
CA LEU A 207 7.68 -13.19 -20.32
C LEU A 207 6.32 -13.80 -19.92
N ASP A 208 6.14 -15.11 -20.14
CA ASP A 208 4.90 -15.81 -19.78
C ASP A 208 4.64 -15.82 -18.28
N ASN A 209 5.69 -15.80 -17.45
CA ASN A 209 5.60 -15.80 -15.99
C ASN A 209 5.52 -14.40 -15.38
N ARG A 210 5.77 -13.33 -16.15
CA ARG A 210 5.71 -11.95 -15.63
C ARG A 210 4.28 -11.43 -15.58
N ALA A 211 3.86 -11.05 -14.36
CA ALA A 211 2.53 -10.47 -14.14
C ALA A 211 2.33 -9.17 -14.94
N GLU A 212 3.38 -8.35 -15.11
CA GLU A 212 3.32 -7.10 -15.88
C GLU A 212 3.03 -7.32 -17.35
N TYR A 213 3.63 -8.36 -17.96
CA TYR A 213 3.39 -8.68 -19.37
C TYR A 213 1.96 -9.20 -19.60
N ARG A 214 1.41 -9.94 -18.65
CA ARG A 214 0.04 -10.44 -18.70
C ARG A 214 -1.02 -9.35 -18.37
N LEU A 215 -0.58 -8.23 -17.79
CA LEU A 215 -1.43 -7.06 -17.51
C LEU A 215 -1.53 -6.11 -18.70
N ALA A 216 -0.59 -6.14 -19.65
CA ALA A 216 -0.54 -5.32 -20.85
C ALA A 216 -1.49 -5.85 -21.92
#